data_7fbeae8c899a703dddf4df380e18986e
#
_entry.id   7fbeae8c899a703dddf4df380e18986e
#
_cell.length_a   1.000
_cell.length_b   1.000
_cell.length_c   1.000
_cell.angle_alpha   90.00
_cell.angle_beta   90.00
_cell.angle_gamma   90.00
#
_symmetry.space_group_name_H-M   'P 1'
#
loop_
_entity.id
_entity.type
_entity.pdbx_description
1 polymer ?
#
loop_
_entity_poly.entity_id
_entity_poly.type
_entity_poly.pdbx_seq_one_letter_code
_entity_poly.pdbx_strand_id
1 'polypeptide(L)'
;MITKIEKYGATWCGPCKTLDKTLEKVKNIEIEKIDVDECPGDLLQEKSIRNVPVLIFYDGVLEIERTVGAVSLETINNIIEKWK
;
A
#
# COMPACT_ATOMS: atom_id res chain seq x y z
N MET A 1 -8.22 -3.74 -13.59
CA MET A 1 -8.82 -3.61 -12.24
C MET A 1 -7.76 -3.89 -11.17
N ILE A 2 -7.91 -3.30 -10.00
CA ILE A 2 -6.97 -3.53 -8.90
C ILE A 2 -7.21 -4.91 -8.31
N THR A 3 -6.16 -5.74 -8.28
CA THR A 3 -6.24 -7.11 -7.75
C THR A 3 -5.50 -7.25 -6.44
N LYS A 4 -4.52 -6.38 -6.17
CA LYS A 4 -3.69 -6.47 -4.98
C LYS A 4 -3.17 -5.09 -4.58
N ILE A 5 -3.04 -4.88 -3.27
CA ILE A 5 -2.41 -3.68 -2.71
C ILE A 5 -1.29 -4.15 -1.78
N GLU A 6 -0.08 -3.62 -1.98
CA GLU A 6 1.02 -3.80 -1.04
C GLU A 6 1.13 -2.56 -0.18
N LYS A 7 1.19 -2.76 1.15
CA LYS A 7 1.43 -1.66 2.08
C LYS A 7 2.81 -1.82 2.70
N TYR A 8 3.68 -0.85 2.43
CA TYR A 8 5.00 -0.78 3.04
C TYR A 8 4.91 0.09 4.28
N GLY A 9 5.28 -0.46 5.43
CA GLY A 9 5.16 0.24 6.69
C GLY A 9 6.17 -0.23 7.71
N ALA A 10 6.04 0.26 8.95
CA ALA A 10 6.94 -0.09 10.04
C ALA A 10 6.17 -0.10 11.36
N THR A 11 6.63 -0.90 12.31
CA THR A 11 5.98 -1.03 13.62
C THR A 11 6.01 0.27 14.42
N TRP A 12 7.02 1.11 14.20
CA TRP A 12 7.17 2.39 14.90
C TRP A 12 6.42 3.54 14.24
N CYS A 13 5.78 3.30 13.13
CA CYS A 13 5.14 4.35 12.33
C CYS A 13 3.66 4.50 12.70
N GLY A 14 3.30 5.63 13.32
CA GLY A 14 1.93 5.94 13.71
C GLY A 14 0.96 5.98 12.52
N PRO A 15 1.28 6.76 11.44
CA PRO A 15 0.43 6.80 10.25
C PRO A 15 0.23 5.43 9.58
N CYS A 16 1.23 4.54 9.69
CA CYS A 16 1.09 3.18 9.17
C CYS A 16 -0.02 2.41 9.89
N LYS A 17 -0.12 2.59 11.20
CA LYS A 17 -1.16 1.94 12.02
C LYS A 17 -2.55 2.45 11.65
N THR A 18 -2.65 3.76 11.42
CA THR A 18 -3.91 4.37 10.99
C THR A 18 -4.33 3.80 9.63
N LEU A 19 -3.38 3.69 8.71
CA LEU A 19 -3.65 3.14 7.39
C LEU A 19 -4.05 1.67 7.45
N ASP A 20 -3.47 0.89 8.38
CA ASP A 20 -3.86 -0.50 8.58
C ASP A 20 -5.35 -0.63 8.89
N LYS A 21 -5.86 0.25 9.75
CA LYS A 21 -7.28 0.25 10.10
C LYS A 21 -8.15 0.60 8.89
N THR A 22 -7.68 1.54 8.07
CA THR A 22 -8.38 1.92 6.84
C THR A 22 -8.43 0.73 5.87
N LEU A 23 -7.31 0.01 5.74
CA LEU A 23 -7.23 -1.13 4.83
C LEU A 23 -8.14 -2.28 5.25
N GLU A 24 -8.47 -2.41 6.54
CA GLU A 24 -9.41 -3.43 7.00
C GLU A 24 -10.79 -3.27 6.37
N LYS A 25 -11.12 -2.08 5.89
CA LYS A 25 -12.41 -1.76 5.28
C LYS A 25 -12.40 -1.98 3.76
N VAL A 26 -11.26 -2.28 3.18
CA VAL A 26 -11.16 -2.58 1.74
C VAL A 26 -11.55 -4.04 1.53
N LYS A 27 -12.47 -4.28 0.60
CA LYS A 27 -13.03 -5.61 0.36
C LYS A 27 -12.66 -6.15 -1.00
N ASN A 28 -12.55 -7.48 -1.10
CA ASN A 28 -12.36 -8.21 -2.36
C ASN A 28 -11.03 -7.91 -3.06
N ILE A 29 -10.05 -7.40 -2.31
CA ILE A 29 -8.72 -7.12 -2.85
C ILE A 29 -7.71 -7.71 -1.87
N GLU A 30 -6.70 -8.39 -2.40
CA GLU A 30 -5.62 -8.92 -1.59
C GLU A 30 -4.79 -7.76 -1.03
N ILE A 31 -4.54 -7.78 0.28
CA ILE A 31 -3.70 -6.78 0.95
C ILE A 31 -2.48 -7.50 1.50
N GLU A 32 -1.30 -7.11 1.06
CA GLU A 32 -0.05 -7.64 1.58
C GLU A 32 0.67 -6.53 2.36
N LYS A 33 0.99 -6.80 3.62
CA LYS A 33 1.70 -5.86 4.48
C LYS A 33 3.17 -6.24 4.52
N ILE A 34 4.03 -5.28 4.25
CA ILE A 34 5.48 -5.48 4.21
C ILE A 34 6.13 -4.55 5.24
N ASP A 35 6.87 -5.14 6.19
CA ASP A 35 7.62 -4.37 7.18
C ASP A 35 8.97 -4.00 6.58
N VAL A 36 9.22 -2.70 6.40
CA VAL A 36 10.45 -2.23 5.78
C VAL A 36 11.70 -2.56 6.59
N ASP A 37 11.56 -2.77 7.90
CA ASP A 37 12.69 -3.12 8.76
C ASP A 37 13.08 -4.60 8.60
N GLU A 38 12.18 -5.43 8.10
CA GLU A 38 12.41 -6.86 7.87
C GLU A 38 12.62 -7.18 6.39
N CYS A 39 12.46 -6.21 5.52
CA CYS A 39 12.54 -6.36 4.09
C CYS A 39 13.99 -6.13 3.62
N PRO A 40 14.51 -6.90 2.65
CA PRO A 40 15.82 -6.63 2.09
C PRO A 40 15.92 -5.20 1.55
N GLY A 41 17.02 -4.49 1.87
CA GLY A 41 17.20 -3.10 1.46
C GLY A 41 17.20 -2.90 -0.05
N ASP A 42 17.70 -3.89 -0.80
CA ASP A 42 17.72 -3.83 -2.25
C ASP A 42 16.29 -3.87 -2.84
N LEU A 43 15.36 -4.57 -2.20
CA LEU A 43 13.96 -4.56 -2.62
C LEU A 43 13.34 -3.18 -2.44
N LEU A 44 13.61 -2.53 -1.30
CA LEU A 44 13.12 -1.17 -1.04
C LEU A 44 13.67 -0.18 -2.06
N GLN A 45 14.95 -0.32 -2.41
CA GLN A 45 15.58 0.54 -3.39
C GLN A 45 14.99 0.31 -4.79
N GLU A 46 14.81 -0.94 -5.17
CA GLU A 46 14.22 -1.30 -6.45
C GLU A 46 12.81 -0.74 -6.60
N LYS A 47 12.01 -0.79 -5.53
CA LYS A 47 10.65 -0.27 -5.53
C LYS A 47 10.59 1.23 -5.25
N SER A 48 11.72 1.88 -5.02
CA SER A 48 11.80 3.31 -4.68
C SER A 48 11.01 3.67 -3.43
N ILE A 49 11.06 2.82 -2.41
CA ILE A 49 10.40 3.08 -1.13
C ILE A 49 11.35 3.88 -0.25
N ARG A 50 11.00 5.14 0.02
CA ARG A 50 11.83 6.05 0.83
C ARG A 50 11.14 6.51 2.09
N ASN A 51 9.82 6.52 2.10
CA ASN A 51 9.01 6.93 3.24
C ASN A 51 7.97 5.87 3.52
N VAL A 52 7.39 5.87 4.72
CA VAL A 52 6.30 4.99 5.07
C VAL A 52 5.16 5.82 5.66
N PRO A 53 3.92 5.42 5.47
CA PRO A 53 3.49 4.26 4.68
C PRO A 53 3.42 4.56 3.18
N VAL A 54 3.59 3.52 2.37
CA VAL A 54 3.38 3.59 0.92
C VAL A 54 2.44 2.46 0.54
N LEU A 55 1.44 2.79 -0.28
CA LEU A 55 0.59 1.78 -0.91
C LEU A 55 0.96 1.67 -2.37
N ILE A 56 1.11 0.46 -2.86
CA ILE A 56 1.29 0.19 -4.28
C ILE A 56 0.11 -0.65 -4.75
N PHE A 57 -0.56 -0.16 -5.78
CA PHE A 57 -1.76 -0.80 -6.34
C PHE A 57 -1.37 -1.56 -7.60
N TYR A 58 -1.76 -2.83 -7.67
CA TYR A 58 -1.40 -3.72 -8.77
C TYR A 58 -2.62 -4.18 -9.55
N ASP A 59 -2.43 -4.30 -10.86
CA ASP A 59 -3.29 -5.10 -11.73
C ASP A 59 -2.47 -6.33 -12.12
N GLY A 60 -2.76 -7.47 -11.47
CA GLY A 60 -1.93 -8.65 -11.63
C GLY A 60 -0.51 -8.38 -11.09
N VAL A 61 0.48 -8.41 -11.96
CA VAL A 61 1.88 -8.16 -11.60
C VAL A 61 2.33 -6.73 -11.94
N LEU A 62 1.45 -5.94 -12.53
CA LEU A 62 1.77 -4.60 -13.01
C LEU A 62 1.40 -3.54 -11.96
N GLU A 63 2.40 -2.77 -11.52
CA GLU A 63 2.14 -1.62 -10.66
C GLU A 63 1.49 -0.52 -11.50
N ILE A 64 0.29 -0.08 -11.12
CA ILE A 64 -0.45 0.92 -11.89
C ILE A 64 -0.66 2.24 -11.13
N GLU A 65 -0.52 2.23 -9.81
CA GLU A 65 -0.65 3.46 -9.02
C GLU A 65 -0.01 3.25 -7.65
N ARG A 66 0.40 4.37 -7.01
CA ARG A 66 0.88 4.31 -5.62
C ARG A 66 0.48 5.57 -4.87
N THR A 67 0.40 5.46 -3.55
CA THR A 67 0.14 6.58 -2.66
C THR A 67 1.20 6.62 -1.57
N VAL A 68 1.44 7.82 -1.01
CA VAL A 68 2.37 8.02 0.10
C VAL A 68 1.60 8.65 1.25
N GLY A 69 1.83 8.14 2.46
CA GLY A 69 1.18 8.65 3.66
C GLY A 69 -0.12 7.92 3.99
N ALA A 70 -0.74 8.32 5.09
CA ALA A 70 -1.98 7.70 5.58
C ALA A 70 -3.17 8.28 4.82
N VAL A 71 -3.37 7.82 3.60
CA VAL A 71 -4.49 8.28 2.77
C VAL A 71 -5.83 7.75 3.31
N SER A 72 -6.91 8.43 2.95
CA SER A 72 -8.25 8.09 3.41
C SER A 72 -8.81 6.89 2.64
N LEU A 73 -9.84 6.26 3.23
CA LEU A 73 -10.58 5.20 2.54
C LEU A 73 -11.20 5.71 1.24
N GLU A 74 -11.66 6.95 1.22
CA GLU A 74 -12.21 7.57 0.02
C GLU A 74 -11.18 7.60 -1.10
N THR A 75 -9.94 8.00 -0.79
CA THR A 75 -8.86 8.03 -1.77
C THR A 75 -8.61 6.63 -2.33
N ILE A 76 -8.54 5.62 -1.45
CA ILE A 76 -8.30 4.24 -1.86
C ILE A 76 -9.45 3.75 -2.75
N ASN A 77 -10.69 4.00 -2.35
CA ASN A 77 -11.85 3.57 -3.13
C ASN A 77 -11.91 4.28 -4.49
N ASN A 78 -11.51 5.55 -4.55
CA ASN A 78 -11.46 6.28 -5.81
C ASN A 78 -10.45 5.67 -6.78
N ILE A 79 -9.30 5.23 -6.27
CA ILE A 79 -8.28 4.56 -7.10
C ILE A 79 -8.81 3.23 -7.60
N ILE A 80 -9.43 2.44 -6.72
CA ILE A 80 -10.01 1.15 -7.11
C ILE A 80 -11.07 1.35 -8.20
N GLU A 81 -11.91 2.35 -8.03
CA GLU A 81 -12.99 2.66 -8.96
C GLU A 81 -12.46 3.13 -10.32
N LYS A 82 -11.42 3.95 -10.29
CA LYS A 82 -10.77 4.48 -11.49
C LYS A 82 -10.22 3.38 -12.39
N TRP A 83 -9.75 2.28 -11.80
CA TRP A 83 -9.11 1.19 -12.53
C TRP A 83 -10.03 -0.03 -12.76
N LYS A 84 -11.30 0.11 -12.54
CA LYS A 84 -12.27 -0.94 -12.87
C LYS A 84 -12.46 -1.14 -14.37
#